data_12c10661beaebebb40b74d3154f66b72
#
_entry.id   12c10661beaebebb40b74d3154f66b72
#
_cell.length_a   1.000
_cell.length_b   1.000
_cell.length_c   1.000
_cell.angle_alpha   90.00
_cell.angle_beta   90.00
_cell.angle_gamma   90.00
#
_symmetry.space_group_name_H-M   'P 1'
#
loop_
_entity.id
_entity.type
_entity.pdbx_description
1 polymer ?
#
loop_
_entity_poly.entity_id
_entity_poly.type
_entity_poly.pdbx_seq_one_letter_code
_entity_poly.pdbx_strand_id
1 'polypeptide(L)'
;MRINHSYIALIVLSLSFLLGGCSQDVSTSSQSQLVVEGWIDAGGFPVVKLTRTIPLGDDALSLDSLSRYMDRWAKVTISDGERTEVLAGRYDKKYFPPFIYTTYDMRGEEGREYTLRVEASDGKVAEARTRIPVVAKIDSFRVESTDVDSLFQLYAYTSYRGKCKLFTQVVGKQWEMSSAELGLFDDGMIGEDGRLSVKRGRDNLQKDFTPFFKKDEVVRVKLSTLTDEGYAFWRSFEDMLALSRIPLMPVNSNLKSNVAGALGYW
;
A
#
# COMPACT_ATOMS: atom_id res chain seq x y z
N MET A 1 66.75 -13.00 20.16
CA MET A 1 66.03 -12.70 18.92
C MET A 1 65.69 -11.20 18.90
N ARG A 2 66.48 -10.37 18.20
CA ARG A 2 66.27 -8.91 18.18
C ARG A 2 65.20 -8.62 17.12
N ILE A 3 64.00 -8.25 17.57
CA ILE A 3 62.92 -7.79 16.69
C ILE A 3 63.34 -6.42 16.12
N ASN A 4 63.45 -6.37 14.81
CA ASN A 4 63.93 -5.17 14.11
C ASN A 4 62.87 -4.10 14.20
N HIS A 5 63.16 -2.94 14.79
CA HIS A 5 62.21 -1.82 15.00
C HIS A 5 61.55 -1.37 13.68
N SER A 6 62.18 -1.62 12.54
CA SER A 6 61.61 -1.33 11.22
C SER A 6 60.38 -2.16 10.88
N TYR A 7 60.26 -3.41 11.35
CA TYR A 7 59.08 -4.24 11.12
C TYR A 7 57.90 -3.81 12.02
N ILE A 8 58.21 -3.35 13.22
CA ILE A 8 57.17 -2.84 14.14
C ILE A 8 56.58 -1.53 13.57
N ALA A 9 57.41 -0.63 13.03
CA ALA A 9 56.96 0.60 12.39
C ALA A 9 56.10 0.31 11.15
N LEU A 10 56.40 -0.71 10.36
CA LEU A 10 55.62 -1.09 9.17
C LEU A 10 54.28 -1.71 9.55
N ILE A 11 54.20 -2.49 10.62
CA ILE A 11 52.96 -3.09 11.12
C ILE A 11 52.05 -2.00 11.72
N VAL A 12 52.59 -1.05 12.46
CA VAL A 12 51.83 0.08 13.02
C VAL A 12 51.28 0.98 11.92
N LEU A 13 52.07 1.22 10.86
CA LEU A 13 51.65 2.02 9.72
C LEU A 13 50.57 1.33 8.89
N SER A 14 50.63 0.00 8.74
CA SER A 14 49.56 -0.78 8.04
C SER A 14 48.26 -0.86 8.86
N LEU A 15 48.37 -0.93 10.19
CA LEU A 15 47.22 -0.97 11.09
C LEU A 15 46.47 0.39 11.14
N SER A 16 47.21 1.51 10.96
CA SER A 16 46.60 2.85 10.89
C SER A 16 45.78 3.08 9.62
N PHE A 17 46.13 2.40 8.50
CA PHE A 17 45.33 2.44 7.26
C PHE A 17 44.02 1.65 7.34
N LEU A 18 43.94 0.68 8.24
CA LEU A 18 42.70 -0.11 8.44
C LEU A 18 41.68 0.57 9.33
N LEU A 19 42.05 1.64 10.06
CA LEU A 19 41.17 2.40 10.93
C LEU A 19 40.56 3.65 10.26
N GLY A 20 40.94 3.94 9.01
CA GLY A 20 40.31 4.94 8.17
C GLY A 20 38.99 4.43 7.56
N GLY A 21 38.14 3.79 8.34
CA GLY A 21 36.77 3.49 7.94
C GLY A 21 36.05 4.82 7.74
N CYS A 22 35.74 5.17 6.49
CA CYS A 22 34.80 6.24 6.19
C CYS A 22 33.53 6.00 7.03
N SER A 23 33.33 6.77 8.05
CA SER A 23 32.01 7.06 8.55
C SER A 23 31.32 7.85 7.42
N GLN A 24 30.71 7.16 6.48
CA GLN A 24 29.65 7.79 5.72
C GLN A 24 28.62 8.17 6.77
N ASP A 25 28.63 9.42 7.17
CA ASP A 25 27.45 10.04 7.74
C ASP A 25 26.37 9.86 6.68
N VAL A 26 25.59 8.80 6.84
CA VAL A 26 24.29 8.69 6.20
C VAL A 26 23.47 9.79 6.87
N SER A 27 23.67 11.02 6.41
CA SER A 27 22.75 12.12 6.67
C SER A 27 21.47 11.75 5.94
N THR A 28 20.70 10.83 6.54
CA THR A 28 19.30 10.64 6.26
C THR A 28 18.53 11.86 6.74
N SER A 29 18.81 13.03 6.17
CA SER A 29 17.77 14.04 6.05
C SER A 29 16.79 13.49 5.03
N SER A 30 16.01 12.50 5.42
CA SER A 30 14.91 12.02 4.59
C SER A 30 13.91 13.17 4.52
N GLN A 31 14.04 13.99 3.49
CA GLN A 31 13.00 14.98 3.20
C GLN A 31 11.69 14.23 3.14
N SER A 32 10.74 14.68 3.93
CA SER A 32 9.40 14.12 3.95
C SER A 32 8.85 14.08 2.52
N GLN A 33 8.57 12.88 2.03
CA GLN A 33 8.06 12.66 0.67
C GLN A 33 6.54 12.63 0.68
N LEU A 34 5.93 13.16 -0.36
CA LEU A 34 4.49 13.03 -0.59
C LEU A 34 4.16 11.56 -0.89
N VAL A 35 3.09 11.08 -0.28
CA VAL A 35 2.52 9.75 -0.53
C VAL A 35 1.10 9.93 -1.04
N VAL A 36 0.82 9.37 -2.20
CA VAL A 36 -0.50 9.37 -2.83
C VAL A 36 -1.09 7.97 -2.73
N GLU A 37 -2.23 7.86 -2.11
CA GLU A 37 -3.06 6.66 -2.12
C GLU A 37 -4.39 7.03 -2.76
N GLY A 38 -4.63 6.56 -3.98
CA GLY A 38 -5.83 6.93 -4.70
C GLY A 38 -6.41 5.76 -5.50
N TRP A 39 -7.70 5.84 -5.75
CA TRP A 39 -8.42 4.89 -6.61
C TRP A 39 -9.68 5.50 -7.18
N ILE A 40 -10.13 4.93 -8.28
CA ILE A 40 -11.42 5.16 -8.88
C ILE A 40 -11.98 3.81 -9.33
N ASP A 41 -13.11 3.41 -8.76
CA ASP A 41 -13.78 2.16 -9.12
C ASP A 41 -14.81 2.41 -10.23
N ALA A 42 -15.09 1.39 -11.04
CA ALA A 42 -16.19 1.45 -12.02
C ALA A 42 -17.53 1.78 -11.32
N GLY A 43 -18.21 2.84 -11.76
CA GLY A 43 -19.42 3.37 -11.14
C GLY A 43 -19.20 4.14 -9.83
N GLY A 44 -17.98 4.13 -9.28
CA GLY A 44 -17.59 4.81 -8.05
C GLY A 44 -17.10 6.24 -8.28
N PHE A 45 -16.92 6.97 -7.19
CA PHE A 45 -16.27 8.28 -7.21
C PHE A 45 -14.77 8.14 -6.93
N PRO A 46 -13.92 9.05 -7.47
CA PRO A 46 -12.50 9.05 -7.13
C PRO A 46 -12.30 9.35 -5.65
N VAL A 47 -11.36 8.66 -5.05
CA VAL A 47 -10.91 8.91 -3.68
C VAL A 47 -9.39 9.02 -3.69
N VAL A 48 -8.85 10.10 -3.12
CA VAL A 48 -7.42 10.32 -2.99
C VAL A 48 -7.10 10.70 -1.55
N LYS A 49 -6.18 9.98 -0.95
CA LYS A 49 -5.57 10.29 0.34
C LYS A 49 -4.16 10.80 0.11
N LEU A 50 -3.79 11.90 0.74
CA LEU A 50 -2.48 12.50 0.65
C LEU A 50 -1.83 12.52 2.03
N THR A 51 -0.70 11.86 2.13
CA THR A 51 0.09 11.81 3.36
C THR A 51 1.56 12.10 3.06
N ARG A 52 2.37 12.12 4.11
CA ARG A 52 3.81 12.26 4.00
C ARG A 52 4.51 11.09 4.69
N THR A 53 5.68 10.75 4.20
CA THR A 53 6.51 9.75 4.88
C THR A 53 6.85 10.21 6.29
N ILE A 54 6.83 9.26 7.22
CA ILE A 54 7.17 9.50 8.62
C ILE A 54 8.68 9.23 8.77
N PRO A 55 9.46 10.15 9.36
CA PRO A 55 10.87 9.91 9.63
C PRO A 55 11.07 8.73 10.59
N LEU A 56 12.12 7.95 10.38
CA LEU A 56 12.53 6.90 11.30
C LEU A 56 12.95 7.55 12.64
N GLY A 57 12.37 7.07 13.74
CA GLY A 57 12.66 7.60 15.08
C GLY A 57 11.61 8.57 15.63
N ASP A 58 10.55 8.84 14.92
CA ASP A 58 9.40 9.55 15.47
C ASP A 58 8.55 8.55 16.28
N ASP A 59 8.70 8.56 17.61
CA ASP A 59 8.04 7.64 18.55
C ASP A 59 6.51 7.83 18.63
N ALA A 60 5.97 8.73 17.84
CA ALA A 60 4.59 9.16 17.93
C ALA A 60 3.66 8.43 16.95
N LEU A 61 3.52 7.13 17.07
CA LEU A 61 2.51 6.33 16.33
C LEU A 61 1.11 6.39 16.98
N SER A 62 0.72 7.51 17.54
CA SER A 62 -0.67 7.73 17.94
C SER A 62 -1.50 8.16 16.72
N LEU A 63 -2.79 7.84 16.73
CA LEU A 63 -3.72 8.26 15.67
C LEU A 63 -3.71 9.80 15.48
N ASP A 64 -3.57 10.54 16.56
CA ASP A 64 -3.50 12.00 16.53
C ASP A 64 -2.21 12.51 15.89
N SER A 65 -1.07 11.84 16.12
CA SER A 65 0.20 12.21 15.51
C SER A 65 0.19 11.94 13.98
N LEU A 66 -0.46 10.88 13.52
CA LEU A 66 -0.59 10.58 12.10
C LEU A 66 -1.39 11.66 11.34
N SER A 67 -2.27 12.38 12.04
CA SER A 67 -3.03 13.48 11.45
C SER A 67 -2.13 14.64 10.95
N ARG A 68 -0.95 14.80 11.51
CA ARG A 68 0.04 15.84 11.13
C ARG A 68 0.71 15.53 9.78
N TYR A 69 0.71 14.27 9.38
CA TYR A 69 1.29 13.83 8.11
C TYR A 69 0.29 13.84 6.95
N MET A 70 -0.94 14.30 7.18
CA MET A 70 -1.92 14.49 6.10
C MET A 70 -1.68 15.82 5.38
N ASP A 71 -1.63 15.80 4.04
CA ASP A 71 -1.68 17.02 3.25
C ASP A 71 -3.14 17.39 2.94
N ARG A 72 -3.65 18.40 3.66
CA ARG A 72 -5.06 18.84 3.60
C ARG A 72 -5.29 20.07 2.74
N TRP A 73 -4.22 20.64 2.20
CA TRP A 73 -4.24 21.91 1.47
C TRP A 73 -3.73 21.76 0.03
N ALA A 74 -3.69 20.55 -0.48
CA ALA A 74 -3.31 20.29 -1.85
C ALA A 74 -4.45 20.67 -2.80
N LYS A 75 -4.09 21.06 -4.03
CA LYS A 75 -5.02 21.08 -5.14
C LYS A 75 -4.92 19.76 -5.87
N VAL A 76 -6.03 19.02 -5.92
CA VAL A 76 -6.11 17.71 -6.55
C VAL A 76 -7.07 17.78 -7.71
N THR A 77 -6.64 17.36 -8.89
CA THR A 77 -7.46 17.33 -10.10
C THR A 77 -7.45 15.94 -10.72
N ILE A 78 -8.58 15.56 -11.29
CA ILE A 78 -8.74 14.34 -12.08
C ILE A 78 -9.25 14.68 -13.47
N SER A 79 -8.74 14.02 -14.50
CA SER A 79 -9.23 14.15 -15.87
C SER A 79 -9.49 12.79 -16.47
N ASP A 80 -10.59 12.67 -17.23
CA ASP A 80 -10.93 11.49 -18.05
C ASP A 80 -10.58 11.69 -19.54
N GLY A 81 -9.80 12.76 -19.84
CA GLY A 81 -9.40 13.13 -21.19
C GLY A 81 -10.39 14.08 -21.88
N GLU A 82 -11.66 14.13 -21.48
CA GLU A 82 -12.68 15.01 -22.02
C GLU A 82 -12.93 16.20 -21.10
N ARG A 83 -12.91 15.97 -19.80
CA ARG A 83 -13.14 16.98 -18.77
C ARG A 83 -12.15 16.81 -17.62
N THR A 84 -11.98 17.89 -16.87
CA THR A 84 -11.13 17.90 -15.67
C THR A 84 -11.95 18.43 -14.50
N GLU A 85 -11.92 17.70 -13.38
CA GLU A 85 -12.60 18.03 -12.15
C GLU A 85 -11.60 18.32 -11.04
N VAL A 86 -11.91 19.28 -10.17
CA VAL A 86 -11.16 19.56 -8.96
C VAL A 86 -11.79 18.76 -7.82
N LEU A 87 -10.98 17.95 -7.15
CA LEU A 87 -11.45 17.17 -6.01
C LEU A 87 -11.51 18.05 -4.76
N ALA A 88 -12.65 18.03 -4.06
CA ALA A 88 -12.81 18.72 -2.80
C ALA A 88 -12.22 17.93 -1.65
N GLY A 89 -11.40 18.57 -0.81
CA GLY A 89 -10.92 18.01 0.45
C GLY A 89 -12.04 17.92 1.48
N ARG A 90 -12.21 16.78 2.12
CA ARG A 90 -13.24 16.58 3.15
C ARG A 90 -12.81 15.60 4.23
N TYR A 91 -13.35 15.80 5.42
CA TYR A 91 -13.22 14.85 6.51
C TYR A 91 -14.28 13.76 6.38
N ASP A 92 -13.85 12.49 6.35
CA ASP A 92 -14.75 11.34 6.30
C ASP A 92 -14.22 10.19 7.17
N LYS A 93 -14.94 9.89 8.25
CA LYS A 93 -14.58 8.85 9.23
C LYS A 93 -14.57 7.42 8.68
N LYS A 94 -15.04 7.22 7.45
CA LYS A 94 -15.01 5.91 6.78
C LYS A 94 -13.61 5.53 6.32
N TYR A 95 -12.68 6.48 6.29
CA TYR A 95 -11.31 6.30 5.81
C TYR A 95 -10.31 6.52 6.93
N PHE A 96 -9.14 5.91 6.77
CA PHE A 96 -8.00 6.18 7.61
C PHE A 96 -6.76 6.50 6.75
N PRO A 97 -6.08 7.64 6.97
CA PRO A 97 -6.50 8.76 7.81
C PRO A 97 -7.81 9.41 7.30
N PRO A 98 -8.61 10.04 8.18
CA PRO A 98 -9.97 10.45 7.89
C PRO A 98 -10.11 11.76 7.10
N PHE A 99 -9.22 11.98 6.13
CA PHE A 99 -9.29 13.11 5.22
C PHE A 99 -9.02 12.64 3.79
N ILE A 100 -9.96 12.91 2.90
CA ILE A 100 -9.89 12.50 1.50
C ILE A 100 -10.16 13.68 0.57
N TYR A 101 -9.68 13.57 -0.66
CA TYR A 101 -10.08 14.38 -1.79
C TYR A 101 -10.99 13.56 -2.69
N THR A 102 -12.14 14.12 -3.07
CA THR A 102 -13.15 13.44 -3.89
C THR A 102 -14.01 14.44 -4.65
N THR A 103 -14.73 13.99 -5.67
CA THR A 103 -15.81 14.72 -6.36
C THR A 103 -17.00 13.79 -6.56
N TYR A 104 -18.17 14.35 -6.72
CA TYR A 104 -19.39 13.62 -7.08
C TYR A 104 -19.79 13.82 -8.54
N ASP A 105 -19.03 14.64 -9.28
CA ASP A 105 -19.33 15.04 -10.64
C ASP A 105 -18.68 14.12 -11.69
N MET A 106 -17.73 13.25 -11.24
CA MET A 106 -17.08 12.25 -12.08
C MET A 106 -17.19 10.87 -11.45
N ARG A 107 -17.61 9.90 -12.24
CA ARG A 107 -17.63 8.49 -11.87
C ARG A 107 -16.69 7.70 -12.77
N GLY A 108 -16.13 6.64 -12.23
CA GLY A 108 -15.30 5.72 -12.99
C GLY A 108 -16.10 4.94 -14.02
N GLU A 109 -15.55 4.79 -15.22
CA GLU A 109 -16.11 4.00 -16.31
C GLU A 109 -15.12 2.92 -16.71
N GLU A 110 -15.62 1.69 -16.89
CA GLU A 110 -14.81 0.57 -17.34
C GLU A 110 -14.14 0.91 -18.69
N GLY A 111 -12.85 0.59 -18.83
CA GLY A 111 -12.06 0.85 -20.02
C GLY A 111 -11.56 2.29 -20.17
N ARG A 112 -12.03 3.25 -19.36
CA ARG A 112 -11.61 4.65 -19.44
C ARG A 112 -10.31 4.89 -18.67
N GLU A 113 -9.47 5.76 -19.20
CA GLU A 113 -8.25 6.23 -18.57
C GLU A 113 -8.51 7.50 -17.75
N TYR A 114 -7.87 7.59 -16.60
CA TYR A 114 -7.93 8.74 -15.70
C TYR A 114 -6.54 9.23 -15.35
N THR A 115 -6.34 10.54 -15.46
CA THR A 115 -5.11 11.22 -15.04
C THR A 115 -5.37 11.96 -13.75
N LEU A 116 -4.56 11.68 -12.75
CA LEU A 116 -4.54 12.40 -11.48
C LEU A 116 -3.39 13.39 -11.49
N ARG A 117 -3.62 14.63 -11.04
CA ARG A 117 -2.60 15.63 -10.77
C ARG A 117 -2.80 16.21 -9.37
N VAL A 118 -1.74 16.20 -8.60
CA VAL A 118 -1.69 16.73 -7.23
C VAL A 118 -0.68 17.88 -7.20
N GLU A 119 -1.11 19.05 -6.77
CA GLU A 119 -0.26 20.16 -6.39
C GLU A 119 -0.28 20.24 -4.86
N ALA A 120 0.78 19.71 -4.22
CA ALA A 120 0.87 19.59 -2.77
C ALA A 120 1.02 20.96 -2.10
N SER A 121 0.73 21.04 -0.81
CA SER A 121 0.81 22.28 -0.04
C SER A 121 2.21 22.90 0.03
N ASP A 122 3.27 22.10 -0.21
CA ASP A 122 4.68 22.56 -0.30
C ASP A 122 5.11 22.91 -1.73
N GLY A 123 4.19 22.94 -2.70
CA GLY A 123 4.44 23.25 -4.09
C GLY A 123 4.95 22.10 -4.96
N LYS A 124 5.17 20.90 -4.38
CA LYS A 124 5.52 19.72 -5.15
C LYS A 124 4.35 19.26 -6.00
N VAL A 125 4.66 18.78 -7.20
CA VAL A 125 3.66 18.27 -8.14
C VAL A 125 3.84 16.77 -8.29
N ALA A 126 2.72 16.03 -8.25
CA ALA A 126 2.69 14.62 -8.55
C ALA A 126 1.63 14.33 -9.60
N GLU A 127 1.93 13.40 -10.51
CA GLU A 127 1.03 12.99 -11.59
C GLU A 127 1.00 11.47 -11.71
N ALA A 128 -0.18 10.93 -12.02
CA ALA A 128 -0.34 9.51 -12.27
C ALA A 128 -1.45 9.27 -13.31
N ARG A 129 -1.37 8.12 -13.97
CA ARG A 129 -2.41 7.65 -14.89
C ARG A 129 -2.80 6.25 -14.53
N THR A 130 -4.09 5.96 -14.66
CA THR A 130 -4.63 4.62 -14.52
C THR A 130 -5.77 4.41 -15.51
N ARG A 131 -6.02 3.15 -15.86
CA ARG A 131 -7.19 2.75 -16.64
C ARG A 131 -8.00 1.79 -15.77
N ILE A 132 -9.32 1.95 -15.76
CA ILE A 132 -10.19 0.99 -15.10
C ILE A 132 -10.28 -0.26 -15.99
N PRO A 133 -9.76 -1.43 -15.55
CA PRO A 133 -9.86 -2.66 -16.32
C PRO A 133 -11.30 -3.18 -16.39
N VAL A 134 -11.51 -4.27 -17.12
CA VAL A 134 -12.78 -5.01 -17.14
C VAL A 134 -13.17 -5.41 -15.72
N VAL A 135 -14.42 -5.16 -15.35
CA VAL A 135 -14.91 -5.44 -13.99
C VAL A 135 -15.11 -6.94 -13.80
N ALA A 136 -14.37 -7.52 -12.85
CA ALA A 136 -14.59 -8.89 -12.41
C ALA A 136 -15.77 -8.97 -11.45
N LYS A 137 -16.51 -10.09 -11.52
CA LYS A 137 -17.61 -10.39 -10.57
C LYS A 137 -17.23 -11.56 -9.69
N ILE A 138 -17.71 -11.52 -8.45
CA ILE A 138 -17.73 -12.70 -7.58
C ILE A 138 -19.03 -13.43 -7.86
N ASP A 139 -18.92 -14.66 -8.34
CA ASP A 139 -20.07 -15.47 -8.74
C ASP A 139 -20.74 -16.12 -7.54
N SER A 140 -19.93 -16.59 -6.57
CA SER A 140 -20.43 -17.21 -5.34
C SER A 140 -19.42 -17.20 -4.21
N PHE A 141 -19.88 -17.55 -3.01
CA PHE A 141 -19.03 -17.75 -1.83
C PHE A 141 -19.23 -19.15 -1.25
N ARG A 142 -18.17 -19.66 -0.64
CA ARG A 142 -18.21 -20.86 0.18
C ARG A 142 -17.45 -20.63 1.48
N VAL A 143 -18.02 -21.14 2.57
CA VAL A 143 -17.40 -21.09 3.91
C VAL A 143 -17.06 -22.52 4.32
N GLU A 144 -15.84 -22.72 4.80
CA GLU A 144 -15.37 -24.00 5.31
C GLU A 144 -14.87 -23.83 6.75
N SER A 145 -15.08 -24.83 7.60
CA SER A 145 -14.52 -24.85 8.96
C SER A 145 -13.00 -25.04 8.86
N THR A 146 -12.28 -24.44 9.79
CA THR A 146 -10.84 -24.71 9.97
C THR A 146 -10.62 -25.75 11.06
N ASP A 147 -9.37 -26.16 11.27
CA ASP A 147 -9.01 -27.06 12.38
C ASP A 147 -9.11 -26.36 13.76
N VAL A 148 -9.32 -25.05 13.76
CA VAL A 148 -9.53 -24.27 14.99
C VAL A 148 -11.02 -23.99 15.15
N ASP A 149 -11.57 -24.40 16.28
CA ASP A 149 -12.96 -24.17 16.63
C ASP A 149 -13.33 -22.69 16.52
N SER A 150 -14.52 -22.42 15.99
CA SER A 150 -15.07 -21.09 15.77
C SER A 150 -14.37 -20.21 14.72
N LEU A 151 -13.39 -20.73 13.99
CA LEU A 151 -12.74 -20.06 12.85
C LEU A 151 -13.17 -20.69 11.52
N PHE A 152 -13.37 -19.83 10.54
CA PHE A 152 -13.84 -20.21 9.21
C PHE A 152 -12.96 -19.61 8.12
N GLN A 153 -12.69 -20.43 7.09
CA GLN A 153 -12.08 -20.00 5.85
C GLN A 153 -13.18 -19.64 4.86
N LEU A 154 -13.10 -18.44 4.28
CA LEU A 154 -13.99 -17.99 3.22
C LEU A 154 -13.31 -18.17 1.86
N TYR A 155 -14.07 -18.64 0.88
CA TYR A 155 -13.67 -18.70 -0.53
C TYR A 155 -14.65 -17.91 -1.38
N ALA A 156 -14.11 -17.18 -2.34
CA ALA A 156 -14.87 -16.57 -3.42
C ALA A 156 -14.60 -17.33 -4.72
N TYR A 157 -15.61 -17.40 -5.58
CA TYR A 157 -15.47 -18.00 -6.91
C TYR A 157 -15.72 -16.93 -7.95
N THR A 158 -14.93 -16.94 -9.02
CA THR A 158 -15.02 -15.98 -10.11
C THR A 158 -14.70 -16.66 -11.44
N SER A 159 -15.45 -16.31 -12.48
CA SER A 159 -15.14 -16.68 -13.86
C SER A 159 -14.06 -15.79 -14.49
N TYR A 160 -13.68 -14.69 -13.81
CA TYR A 160 -12.63 -13.80 -14.27
C TYR A 160 -11.27 -14.51 -14.30
N ARG A 161 -10.51 -14.24 -15.35
CA ARG A 161 -9.11 -14.64 -15.48
C ARG A 161 -8.29 -13.37 -15.71
N GLY A 162 -7.23 -13.20 -14.94
CA GLY A 162 -6.37 -12.03 -15.00
C GLY A 162 -5.94 -11.55 -13.62
N LYS A 163 -5.24 -10.43 -13.60
CA LYS A 163 -4.69 -9.85 -12.40
C LYS A 163 -5.78 -9.21 -11.55
N CYS A 164 -5.90 -9.64 -10.31
CA CYS A 164 -6.90 -9.11 -9.40
C CYS A 164 -6.43 -9.12 -7.95
N LYS A 165 -7.11 -8.34 -7.12
CA LYS A 165 -6.85 -8.24 -5.68
C LYS A 165 -8.13 -8.25 -4.89
N LEU A 166 -8.10 -8.98 -3.78
CA LEU A 166 -9.17 -9.02 -2.80
C LEU A 166 -8.93 -7.99 -1.70
N PHE A 167 -10.02 -7.34 -1.31
CA PHE A 167 -10.11 -6.51 -0.12
C PHE A 167 -11.25 -7.02 0.74
N THR A 168 -11.10 -6.94 2.05
CA THR A 168 -12.10 -7.38 3.01
C THR A 168 -12.34 -6.33 4.09
N GLN A 169 -13.56 -6.32 4.62
CA GLN A 169 -13.95 -5.51 5.76
C GLN A 169 -14.86 -6.35 6.66
N VAL A 170 -14.49 -6.51 7.92
CA VAL A 170 -15.41 -7.03 8.94
C VAL A 170 -16.25 -5.87 9.44
N VAL A 171 -17.55 -5.90 9.10
CA VAL A 171 -18.49 -4.82 9.40
C VAL A 171 -18.59 -4.62 10.91
N GLY A 172 -18.50 -3.37 11.35
CA GLY A 172 -18.52 -3.00 12.77
C GLY A 172 -17.19 -3.20 13.52
N LYS A 173 -16.18 -3.80 12.89
CA LYS A 173 -14.85 -4.01 13.49
C LYS A 173 -13.72 -3.28 12.76
N GLN A 174 -13.84 -3.11 11.44
CA GLN A 174 -12.88 -2.41 10.60
C GLN A 174 -13.51 -1.16 10.02
N TRP A 175 -12.76 -0.07 9.96
CA TRP A 175 -13.24 1.24 9.50
C TRP A 175 -13.42 1.27 7.99
N GLU A 176 -12.45 0.73 7.27
CA GLU A 176 -12.44 0.66 5.80
C GLU A 176 -12.09 -0.76 5.31
N MET A 177 -12.22 -0.97 4.02
CA MET A 177 -11.73 -2.19 3.39
C MET A 177 -10.22 -2.22 3.42
N SER A 178 -9.67 -3.31 3.96
CA SER A 178 -8.23 -3.55 4.01
C SER A 178 -7.82 -4.58 2.96
N SER A 179 -6.60 -4.46 2.45
CA SER A 179 -6.01 -5.46 1.58
C SER A 179 -6.05 -6.84 2.24
N ALA A 180 -6.73 -7.80 1.61
CA ALA A 180 -6.78 -9.17 2.10
C ALA A 180 -5.35 -9.77 2.14
N GLU A 181 -5.03 -10.48 3.22
CA GLU A 181 -3.75 -11.16 3.32
C GLU A 181 -3.63 -12.23 2.23
N LEU A 182 -2.53 -12.25 1.47
CA LEU A 182 -2.33 -13.12 0.29
C LEU A 182 -3.50 -13.03 -0.72
N GLY A 183 -4.10 -11.85 -0.84
CA GLY A 183 -5.25 -11.61 -1.72
C GLY A 183 -4.90 -11.11 -3.10
N LEU A 184 -3.65 -11.20 -3.54
CA LEU A 184 -3.19 -10.82 -4.87
C LEU A 184 -3.10 -12.07 -5.75
N PHE A 185 -3.77 -12.03 -6.91
CA PHE A 185 -3.85 -13.16 -7.83
C PHE A 185 -3.53 -12.73 -9.25
N ASP A 186 -2.97 -13.67 -10.01
CA ASP A 186 -2.86 -13.63 -11.47
C ASP A 186 -3.45 -14.91 -12.07
N ASP A 187 -3.42 -15.02 -13.39
CA ASP A 187 -4.00 -16.19 -14.11
C ASP A 187 -3.47 -17.53 -13.62
N GLY A 188 -2.18 -17.60 -13.27
CA GLY A 188 -1.55 -18.85 -12.81
C GLY A 188 -1.94 -19.25 -11.40
N MET A 189 -2.47 -18.31 -10.61
CA MET A 189 -2.88 -18.53 -9.22
C MET A 189 -4.38 -18.85 -9.09
N ILE A 190 -5.18 -18.52 -10.12
CA ILE A 190 -6.62 -18.80 -10.13
C ILE A 190 -6.82 -20.21 -10.68
N GLY A 191 -7.30 -21.11 -9.84
CA GLY A 191 -7.59 -22.50 -10.27
C GLY A 191 -8.65 -22.57 -11.39
N GLU A 192 -8.77 -23.72 -12.04
CA GLU A 192 -9.75 -23.94 -13.12
C GLU A 192 -11.19 -23.67 -12.65
N ASP A 193 -11.49 -23.97 -11.39
CA ASP A 193 -12.78 -23.70 -10.75
C ASP A 193 -13.00 -22.22 -10.38
N GLY A 194 -12.01 -21.35 -10.58
CA GLY A 194 -12.10 -19.94 -10.24
C GLY A 194 -12.05 -19.63 -8.75
N ARG A 195 -11.57 -20.54 -7.93
CA ARG A 195 -11.52 -20.43 -6.47
C ARG A 195 -10.44 -19.47 -6.01
N LEU A 196 -10.82 -18.51 -5.17
CA LEU A 196 -9.95 -17.53 -4.52
C LEU A 196 -10.07 -17.70 -2.99
N SER A 197 -8.95 -17.88 -2.32
CA SER A 197 -8.92 -17.88 -0.85
C SER A 197 -9.09 -16.46 -0.34
N VAL A 198 -10.17 -16.21 0.39
CA VAL A 198 -10.45 -14.90 0.98
C VAL A 198 -9.98 -14.89 2.42
N LYS A 199 -9.01 -14.05 2.71
CA LYS A 199 -8.49 -13.86 4.05
C LYS A 199 -8.85 -12.48 4.58
N ARG A 200 -8.86 -12.34 5.90
CA ARG A 200 -9.06 -11.05 6.54
C ARG A 200 -7.96 -10.08 6.13
N GLY A 201 -8.36 -8.88 5.76
CA GLY A 201 -7.43 -7.78 5.58
C GLY A 201 -6.82 -7.37 6.92
N ARG A 202 -5.53 -7.13 6.94
CA ARG A 202 -4.83 -6.70 8.14
C ARG A 202 -4.99 -5.20 8.30
N ASP A 203 -5.54 -4.82 9.43
CA ASP A 203 -5.38 -3.48 9.94
C ASP A 203 -4.19 -3.51 10.90
N ASN A 204 -3.19 -2.67 10.68
CA ASN A 204 -1.93 -2.67 11.42
C ASN A 204 -2.08 -2.26 12.90
N LEU A 205 -3.28 -1.90 13.33
CA LEU A 205 -3.59 -1.52 14.70
C LEU A 205 -3.98 -2.71 15.59
N GLN A 206 -4.22 -3.89 15.00
CA GLN A 206 -4.63 -5.09 15.73
C GLN A 206 -3.40 -5.91 16.18
N LYS A 207 -3.25 -6.12 17.49
CA LYS A 207 -2.17 -6.96 18.05
C LYS A 207 -2.39 -8.43 17.77
N ASP A 208 -3.65 -8.92 17.85
CA ASP A 208 -4.03 -10.32 17.66
C ASP A 208 -4.70 -10.50 16.31
N PHE A 209 -3.90 -10.72 15.28
CA PHE A 209 -4.39 -10.93 13.93
C PHE A 209 -4.61 -12.41 13.63
N THR A 210 -5.81 -12.74 13.10
CA THR A 210 -6.09 -14.03 12.47
C THR A 210 -6.56 -13.81 11.03
N PRO A 211 -6.04 -14.56 10.05
CA PRO A 211 -6.48 -14.44 8.66
C PRO A 211 -7.88 -15.02 8.40
N PHE A 212 -8.41 -15.76 9.36
CA PHE A 212 -9.71 -16.41 9.30
C PHE A 212 -10.82 -15.53 9.87
N PHE A 213 -12.05 -15.90 9.59
CA PHE A 213 -13.23 -15.20 10.07
C PHE A 213 -13.87 -15.98 11.24
N LYS A 214 -14.52 -15.26 12.14
CA LYS A 214 -15.25 -15.85 13.26
C LYS A 214 -16.69 -16.07 12.87
N LYS A 215 -17.36 -17.00 13.59
CA LYS A 215 -18.82 -17.16 13.50
C LYS A 215 -19.53 -15.82 13.73
N ASP A 216 -20.60 -15.58 13.01
CA ASP A 216 -21.46 -14.40 13.10
C ASP A 216 -20.80 -13.06 12.67
N GLU A 217 -19.59 -13.08 12.09
CA GLU A 217 -19.02 -11.90 11.45
C GLU A 217 -19.66 -11.65 10.09
N VAL A 218 -20.05 -10.40 9.86
CA VAL A 218 -20.49 -9.93 8.54
C VAL A 218 -19.28 -9.40 7.79
N VAL A 219 -18.95 -10.04 6.68
CA VAL A 219 -17.77 -9.71 5.88
C VAL A 219 -18.17 -9.12 4.54
N ARG A 220 -17.66 -7.94 4.23
CA ARG A 220 -17.71 -7.39 2.87
C ARG A 220 -16.44 -7.82 2.14
N VAL A 221 -16.60 -8.29 0.91
CA VAL A 221 -15.50 -8.68 0.03
C VAL A 221 -15.59 -7.86 -1.23
N LYS A 222 -14.47 -7.29 -1.65
CA LYS A 222 -14.31 -6.59 -2.92
C LYS A 222 -13.25 -7.31 -3.74
N LEU A 223 -13.57 -7.63 -4.98
CA LEU A 223 -12.63 -8.10 -6.00
C LEU A 223 -12.34 -6.93 -6.94
N SER A 224 -11.10 -6.47 -6.94
CA SER A 224 -10.63 -5.43 -7.85
C SER A 224 -9.75 -6.03 -8.93
N THR A 225 -10.08 -5.77 -10.18
CA THR A 225 -9.21 -6.05 -11.31
C THR A 225 -8.08 -5.03 -11.36
N LEU A 226 -6.91 -5.45 -11.79
CA LEU A 226 -5.70 -4.64 -11.78
C LEU A 226 -5.10 -4.51 -13.17
N THR A 227 -4.52 -3.34 -13.46
CA THR A 227 -3.56 -3.17 -14.55
C THR A 227 -2.24 -3.86 -14.20
N ASP A 228 -1.33 -3.95 -15.16
CA ASP A 228 0.00 -4.51 -14.92
C ASP A 228 0.77 -3.70 -13.87
N GLU A 229 0.65 -2.38 -13.93
CA GLU A 229 1.26 -1.46 -12.96
C GLU A 229 0.65 -1.63 -11.56
N GLY A 230 -0.69 -1.77 -11.49
CA GLY A 230 -1.40 -2.02 -10.23
C GLY A 230 -0.98 -3.33 -9.60
N TYR A 231 -0.85 -4.38 -10.40
CA TYR A 231 -0.36 -5.66 -9.91
C TYR A 231 1.09 -5.56 -9.42
N ALA A 232 1.96 -4.89 -10.17
CA ALA A 232 3.36 -4.68 -9.78
C ALA A 232 3.49 -3.89 -8.48
N PHE A 233 2.65 -2.84 -8.29
CA PHE A 233 2.59 -2.09 -7.03
C PHE A 233 2.20 -3.01 -5.87
N TRP A 234 1.08 -3.71 -5.96
CA TRP A 234 0.59 -4.58 -4.88
C TRP A 234 1.54 -5.72 -4.56
N ARG A 235 2.20 -6.29 -5.59
CA ARG A 235 3.22 -7.32 -5.40
C ARG A 235 4.41 -6.78 -4.60
N SER A 236 4.94 -5.62 -5.01
CA SER A 236 6.06 -4.99 -4.29
C SER A 236 5.69 -4.59 -2.86
N PHE A 237 4.44 -4.20 -2.64
CA PHE A 237 3.92 -3.87 -1.31
C PHE A 237 3.82 -5.11 -0.41
N GLU A 238 3.30 -6.22 -0.91
CA GLU A 238 3.24 -7.49 -0.18
C GLU A 238 4.63 -8.04 0.13
N ASP A 239 5.56 -7.96 -0.83
CA ASP A 239 6.96 -8.36 -0.62
C ASP A 239 7.62 -7.50 0.47
N MET A 240 7.41 -6.19 0.47
CA MET A 240 7.89 -5.28 1.50
C MET A 240 7.32 -5.63 2.89
N LEU A 241 6.02 -5.90 2.97
CA LEU A 241 5.39 -6.32 4.23
C LEU A 241 5.93 -7.66 4.75
N ALA A 242 6.19 -8.61 3.86
CA ALA A 242 6.77 -9.90 4.24
C ALA A 242 8.19 -9.73 4.80
N LEU A 243 9.02 -8.91 4.14
CA LEU A 243 10.39 -8.63 4.58
C LEU A 243 10.44 -7.85 5.90
N SER A 244 9.49 -6.92 6.12
CA SER A 244 9.44 -6.13 7.37
C SER A 244 9.19 -6.97 8.62
N ARG A 245 8.72 -8.19 8.45
CA ARG A 245 8.49 -9.16 9.55
C ARG A 245 9.75 -9.96 9.91
N ILE A 246 10.81 -9.87 9.11
CA ILE A 246 12.07 -10.60 9.34
C ILE A 246 13.00 -9.66 10.12
N PRO A 247 13.33 -9.95 11.40
CA PRO A 247 14.30 -9.19 12.18
C PRO A 247 15.65 -9.15 11.44
N LEU A 248 16.33 -8.01 11.46
CA LEU A 248 17.66 -7.79 10.87
C LEU A 248 17.70 -7.72 9.34
N MET A 249 16.58 -7.80 8.63
CA MET A 249 16.56 -7.51 7.20
C MET A 249 16.30 -6.01 6.97
N PRO A 250 17.23 -5.28 6.34
CA PRO A 250 16.95 -3.89 5.96
C PRO A 250 15.86 -3.88 4.90
N VAL A 251 14.74 -3.21 5.22
CA VAL A 251 13.65 -3.02 4.25
C VAL A 251 14.04 -1.88 3.32
N ASN A 252 14.67 -2.22 2.20
CA ASN A 252 14.80 -1.27 1.08
C ASN A 252 13.44 -1.21 0.39
N SER A 253 12.76 -0.07 0.49
CA SER A 253 11.47 0.13 -0.14
C SER A 253 11.61 0.27 -1.65
N ASN A 254 11.55 -0.85 -2.37
CA ASN A 254 11.42 -0.87 -3.83
C ASN A 254 9.94 -0.86 -4.25
N LEU A 255 9.13 -0.03 -3.59
CA LEU A 255 7.73 0.10 -3.91
C LEU A 255 7.56 0.58 -5.36
N LYS A 256 6.84 -0.20 -6.17
CA LYS A 256 6.56 0.13 -7.57
C LYS A 256 5.44 1.18 -7.61
N SER A 257 5.84 2.45 -7.57
CA SER A 257 4.89 3.57 -7.70
C SER A 257 4.56 3.83 -9.17
N ASN A 258 3.29 4.14 -9.48
CA ASN A 258 2.91 4.71 -10.77
C ASN A 258 2.72 6.23 -10.71
N VAL A 259 3.09 6.85 -9.59
CA VAL A 259 2.97 8.29 -9.36
C VAL A 259 4.31 8.95 -9.59
N ALA A 260 4.42 9.76 -10.63
CA ALA A 260 5.59 10.60 -10.87
C ALA A 260 5.61 11.76 -9.85
N GLY A 261 6.75 12.00 -9.21
CA GLY A 261 6.93 13.08 -8.22
C GLY A 261 6.49 12.74 -6.79
N ALA A 262 5.93 11.55 -6.53
CA ALA A 262 5.54 11.09 -5.20
C ALA A 262 5.67 9.57 -5.08
N LEU A 263 5.52 9.06 -3.87
CA LEU A 263 5.32 7.63 -3.62
C LEU A 263 3.84 7.28 -3.70
N GLY A 264 3.53 6.02 -3.96
CA GLY A 264 2.17 5.49 -3.86
C GLY A 264 1.60 5.02 -5.18
N TYR A 265 0.28 5.01 -5.26
CA TYR A 265 -0.45 4.44 -6.40
C TYR A 265 -1.77 5.18 -6.65
N TRP A 266 -2.08 5.30 -7.94
CA TRP A 266 -3.36 5.77 -8.48
C TRP A 266 -3.98 4.74 -9.42
#